data_85f3a29b72d6c553841e322bc3137e70
#
_entry.id   85f3a29b72d6c553841e322bc3137e70
#
_cell.length_a   1.000
_cell.length_b   1.000
_cell.length_c   1.000
_cell.angle_alpha   90.00
_cell.angle_beta   90.00
_cell.angle_gamma   90.00
#
_symmetry.space_group_name_H-M   'P 1'
#
loop_
_entity.id
_entity.type
_entity.pdbx_description
1 polymer ?
#
loop_
_entity_poly.entity_id
_entity_poly.type
_entity_poly.pdbx_seq_one_letter_code
_entity_poly.pdbx_strand_id
1 'polypeptide(L)'
;MNKETCMKEAEESILHTYNRFPVVFDHGESVYLYDTDGKEYLDFAAGIAVQAFGYHNREYSEALKTQVDKLMHTSNLFYNEPITSAAK
;
A
#
# COMPACT_ATOMS: atom_id res chain seq x y z
N MET A 1 1.75 16.25 -6.76
CA MET A 1 3.24 16.34 -6.80
C MET A 1 3.72 15.68 -8.08
N ASN A 2 4.58 16.33 -8.85
CA ASN A 2 5.12 15.71 -10.05
C ASN A 2 6.29 14.76 -9.72
N LYS A 3 6.72 14.00 -10.71
CA LYS A 3 7.76 12.98 -10.57
C LYS A 3 9.08 13.57 -10.02
N GLU A 4 9.56 14.64 -10.63
CA GLU A 4 10.84 15.25 -10.29
C GLU A 4 10.84 15.80 -8.85
N THR A 5 9.79 16.49 -8.47
CA THR A 5 9.63 17.02 -7.11
C THR A 5 9.57 15.90 -6.08
N CYS A 6 8.77 14.86 -6.34
CA CYS A 6 8.65 13.71 -5.44
C CYS A 6 9.99 13.01 -5.24
N MET A 7 10.71 12.76 -6.31
CA MET A 7 12.02 12.09 -6.24
C MET A 7 13.04 12.94 -5.47
N LYS A 8 13.10 14.25 -5.74
CA LYS A 8 13.99 15.16 -5.05
C LYS A 8 13.73 15.21 -3.54
N GLU A 9 12.47 15.44 -3.18
CA GLU A 9 12.08 15.52 -1.77
C GLU A 9 12.33 14.19 -1.03
N ALA A 10 12.11 13.05 -1.70
CA ALA A 10 12.41 11.75 -1.13
C ALA A 10 13.89 11.57 -0.83
N GLU A 11 14.77 11.95 -1.76
CA GLU A 11 16.22 11.86 -1.56
C GLU A 11 16.74 12.80 -0.46
N GLU A 12 16.08 13.94 -0.28
CA GLU A 12 16.42 14.90 0.78
C GLU A 12 15.90 14.49 2.17
N SER A 13 14.80 13.72 2.23
CA SER A 13 14.05 13.49 3.47
C SER A 13 14.09 12.05 3.97
N ILE A 14 14.39 11.08 3.11
CA ILE A 14 14.40 9.66 3.47
C ILE A 14 15.84 9.16 3.47
N LEU A 15 16.21 8.43 4.52
CA LEU A 15 17.53 7.80 4.59
C LEU A 15 17.75 6.92 3.36
N HIS A 16 18.87 7.14 2.66
CA HIS A 16 19.17 6.42 1.42
C HIS A 16 19.67 5.00 1.72
N THR A 17 18.72 4.07 1.82
CA THR A 17 19.02 2.63 2.05
C THR A 17 18.93 1.80 0.77
N TYR A 18 18.28 2.33 -0.27
CA TYR A 18 18.11 1.67 -1.57
C TYR A 18 18.32 2.66 -2.71
N ASN A 19 18.80 2.13 -3.83
CA ASN A 19 18.77 2.86 -5.12
C ASN A 19 17.41 2.58 -5.76
N ARG A 20 16.48 3.52 -5.62
CA ARG A 20 15.12 3.37 -6.15
C ARG A 20 15.10 3.56 -7.66
N PHE A 21 14.21 2.81 -8.34
CA PHE A 21 13.94 3.05 -9.75
C PHE A 21 13.27 4.42 -9.94
N PRO A 22 13.58 5.14 -11.04
CA PRO A 22 13.06 6.49 -11.25
C PRO A 22 11.60 6.49 -11.75
N VAL A 23 10.72 5.93 -10.94
CA VAL A 23 9.28 5.84 -11.20
C VAL A 23 8.55 6.27 -9.93
N VAL A 24 7.55 7.12 -10.07
CA VAL A 24 6.67 7.51 -8.98
C VAL A 24 5.28 6.98 -9.29
N PHE A 25 4.85 5.96 -8.55
CA PHE A 25 3.51 5.40 -8.70
C PHE A 25 2.48 6.26 -7.98
N ASP A 26 1.33 6.41 -8.61
CA ASP A 26 0.22 7.20 -8.10
C ASP A 26 -0.93 6.31 -7.60
N HIS A 27 -1.37 5.37 -8.42
CA HIS A 27 -2.48 4.48 -8.08
C HIS A 27 -2.34 3.11 -8.74
N GLY A 28 -3.22 2.20 -8.36
CA GLY A 28 -3.29 0.86 -8.93
C GLY A 28 -4.72 0.39 -9.15
N GLU A 29 -4.90 -0.50 -10.11
CA GLU A 29 -6.19 -1.14 -10.40
C GLU A 29 -5.92 -2.59 -10.82
N SER A 30 -6.49 -3.54 -10.09
CA SER A 30 -6.26 -4.97 -10.34
C SER A 30 -4.76 -5.31 -10.32
N VAL A 31 -4.20 -5.73 -11.44
CA VAL A 31 -2.78 -6.11 -11.58
C VAL A 31 -1.92 -5.01 -12.20
N TYR A 32 -2.47 -3.82 -12.36
CA TYR A 32 -1.80 -2.70 -13.00
C TYR A 32 -1.47 -1.60 -12.02
N LEU A 33 -0.32 -0.96 -12.23
CA LEU A 33 0.10 0.27 -11.56
C LEU A 33 0.18 1.40 -12.57
N TYR A 34 -0.09 2.61 -12.11
CA TYR A 34 -0.04 3.81 -12.93
C TYR A 34 0.87 4.83 -12.26
N ASP A 35 1.80 5.39 -13.04
CA ASP A 35 2.69 6.43 -12.52
C ASP A 35 2.04 7.82 -12.59
N THR A 36 2.76 8.82 -12.08
CA THR A 36 2.28 10.20 -12.05
C THR A 36 2.09 10.82 -13.43
N ASP A 37 2.63 10.23 -14.48
CA ASP A 37 2.45 10.63 -15.86
C ASP A 37 1.34 9.84 -16.56
N GLY A 38 0.68 8.93 -15.86
CA GLY A 38 -0.41 8.10 -16.38
C GLY A 38 0.05 6.87 -17.14
N LYS A 39 1.33 6.55 -17.13
CA LYS A 39 1.84 5.34 -17.77
C LYS A 39 1.43 4.09 -16.99
N GLU A 40 0.95 3.08 -17.71
CA GLU A 40 0.50 1.81 -17.15
C GLU A 40 1.65 0.79 -17.09
N TYR A 41 1.72 0.06 -15.99
CA TYR A 41 2.67 -1.02 -15.78
C TYR A 41 1.93 -2.28 -15.33
N LEU A 42 2.26 -3.42 -15.92
CA LEU A 42 1.80 -4.72 -15.43
C LEU A 42 2.69 -5.10 -14.25
N ASP A 43 2.09 -5.23 -13.07
CA ASP A 43 2.82 -5.44 -11.83
C ASP A 43 3.05 -6.94 -11.54
N PHE A 44 4.28 -7.40 -11.72
CA PHE A 44 4.71 -8.73 -11.32
C PHE A 44 5.41 -8.76 -9.95
N ALA A 45 5.69 -7.61 -9.35
CA ALA A 45 6.37 -7.54 -8.06
C ALA A 45 5.39 -7.62 -6.88
N ALA A 46 4.21 -7.03 -7.04
CA ALA A 46 3.12 -7.04 -6.05
C ALA A 46 3.58 -6.59 -4.64
N GLY A 47 4.45 -5.57 -4.58
CA GLY A 47 4.99 -5.10 -3.30
C GLY A 47 5.82 -6.17 -2.58
N ILE A 48 6.52 -6.99 -3.31
CA ILE A 48 7.22 -8.19 -2.84
C ILE A 48 6.18 -9.21 -2.31
N ALA A 49 5.25 -9.57 -3.21
CA ALA A 49 4.19 -10.54 -2.99
C ALA A 49 3.17 -10.18 -1.88
N VAL A 50 3.09 -8.92 -1.49
CA VAL A 50 2.16 -8.45 -0.45
C VAL A 50 0.77 -8.17 -1.01
N GLN A 51 0.67 -7.73 -2.26
CA GLN A 51 -0.59 -7.35 -2.91
C GLN A 51 -1.28 -8.55 -3.58
N ALA A 52 -1.55 -9.59 -2.81
CA ALA A 52 -2.12 -10.84 -3.34
C ALA A 52 -3.52 -10.66 -3.95
N PHE A 53 -4.29 -9.68 -3.48
CA PHE A 53 -5.63 -9.37 -4.01
C PHE A 53 -5.60 -8.36 -5.16
N GLY A 54 -4.43 -7.92 -5.59
CA GLY A 54 -4.27 -6.82 -6.53
C GLY A 54 -4.54 -5.47 -5.88
N TYR A 55 -4.64 -4.45 -6.73
CA TYR A 55 -4.89 -3.07 -6.28
C TYR A 55 -6.37 -2.76 -6.38
N HIS A 56 -6.89 -1.98 -5.43
CA HIS A 56 -8.26 -1.51 -5.41
C HIS A 56 -9.30 -2.66 -5.40
N ASN A 57 -9.02 -3.73 -4.67
CA ASN A 57 -10.01 -4.79 -4.44
C ASN A 57 -11.11 -4.23 -3.53
N ARG A 58 -12.35 -4.20 -4.04
CA ARG A 58 -13.47 -3.55 -3.33
C ARG A 58 -13.77 -4.21 -1.98
N GLU A 59 -13.87 -5.53 -1.94
CA GLU A 59 -14.19 -6.25 -0.69
C GLU A 59 -13.12 -6.01 0.38
N TYR A 60 -11.86 -6.10 0.00
CA TYR A 60 -10.73 -5.87 0.89
C TYR A 60 -10.70 -4.43 1.40
N SER A 61 -10.86 -3.46 0.51
CA SER A 61 -10.87 -2.04 0.86
C SER A 61 -12.02 -1.69 1.79
N GLU A 62 -13.22 -2.20 1.55
CA GLU A 62 -14.38 -1.94 2.40
C GLU A 62 -14.24 -2.61 3.77
N ALA A 63 -13.66 -3.81 3.84
CA ALA A 63 -13.39 -4.48 5.11
C ALA A 63 -12.41 -3.67 5.96
N LEU A 64 -11.33 -3.15 5.35
CA LEU A 64 -10.37 -2.29 6.04
C LEU A 64 -10.98 -0.98 6.52
N LYS A 65 -11.76 -0.30 5.69
CA LYS A 65 -12.46 0.93 6.05
C LYS A 65 -13.38 0.72 7.24
N THR A 66 -14.17 -0.34 7.21
CA THR A 66 -15.09 -0.69 8.30
C THR A 66 -14.34 -0.96 9.60
N GLN A 67 -13.25 -1.70 9.55
CA GLN A 67 -12.47 -2.02 10.74
C GLN A 67 -11.72 -0.80 11.28
N VAL A 68 -11.19 0.06 10.41
CA VAL A 68 -10.54 1.32 10.82
C VAL A 68 -11.52 2.20 11.60
N ASP A 69 -12.75 2.31 11.11
CA ASP A 69 -13.79 3.12 11.79
C ASP A 69 -14.25 2.49 13.10
N LYS A 70 -14.14 1.19 13.26
CA LYS A 70 -14.59 0.47 14.44
C LYS A 70 -13.52 0.40 15.53
N LEU A 71 -12.33 -0.10 15.19
CA LEU A 71 -11.24 -0.31 16.14
C LEU A 71 -9.95 -0.65 15.41
N MET A 72 -8.95 0.21 15.53
CA MET A 72 -7.65 0.00 14.89
C MET A 72 -6.67 -0.80 15.75
N HIS A 73 -6.56 -0.46 17.03
CA HIS A 73 -5.56 -1.07 17.91
C HIS A 73 -5.90 -0.84 19.39
N THR A 74 -5.66 -1.85 20.21
CA THR A 74 -5.91 -1.76 21.66
C THR A 74 -4.77 -2.32 22.51
N SER A 75 -3.62 -2.62 21.94
CA SER A 75 -2.56 -3.39 22.59
C SER A 75 -2.95 -4.87 22.81
N ASN A 76 -1.96 -5.73 22.80
CA ASN A 76 -2.15 -7.17 23.05
C ASN A 76 -2.40 -7.52 24.52
N LEU A 77 -2.53 -6.51 25.38
CA LEU A 77 -2.96 -6.70 26.78
C LEU A 77 -4.45 -6.99 26.88
N PHE A 78 -5.22 -6.75 25.84
CA PHE A 78 -6.68 -6.95 25.82
C PHE A 78 -7.07 -7.90 24.68
N TYR A 79 -8.21 -8.57 24.86
CA TYR A 79 -8.79 -9.41 23.82
C TYR A 79 -9.54 -8.57 22.78
N ASN A 80 -9.56 -9.06 21.54
CA ASN A 80 -10.44 -8.54 20.49
C ASN A 80 -10.83 -9.65 19.52
N GLU A 81 -11.96 -9.49 18.85
CA GLU A 81 -12.49 -10.49 17.94
C GLU A 81 -11.64 -10.76 16.71
N PRO A 82 -11.13 -9.73 15.99
CA PRO A 82 -10.33 -9.97 14.79
C PRO A 82 -9.11 -10.86 15.01
N ILE A 83 -8.37 -10.63 16.08
CA ILE A 83 -7.20 -11.46 16.41
C ILE A 83 -7.62 -12.91 16.73
N THR A 84 -8.67 -13.06 17.51
CA THR A 84 -9.18 -14.38 17.89
C THR A 84 -9.66 -15.18 16.68
N SER A 85 -10.38 -14.52 15.77
CA SER A 85 -10.85 -15.14 14.54
C SER A 85 -9.71 -15.52 13.60
N ALA A 86 -8.71 -14.64 13.46
CA ALA A 86 -7.58 -14.90 12.60
C ALA A 86 -6.69 -16.05 13.10
N ALA A 87 -6.57 -16.22 14.42
CA ALA A 87 -5.75 -17.27 15.03
C ALA A 87 -6.41 -18.65 15.00
N LYS A 88 -7.70 -18.73 14.76
CA LYS A 88 -8.50 -19.97 14.83
C LYS A 88 -8.39 -20.82 13.58
#